data_c1cfc9ac0e439c417c3b339988a3e342
#
_entry.id   c1cfc9ac0e439c417c3b339988a3e342
#
_cell.length_a   1.000
_cell.length_b   1.000
_cell.length_c   1.000
_cell.angle_alpha   90.00
_cell.angle_beta   90.00
_cell.angle_gamma   90.00
#
_symmetry.space_group_name_H-M   'P 1'
#
loop_
_entity.id
_entity.type
_entity.pdbx_description
1 polymer ?
#
loop_
_entity_poly.entity_id
_entity_poly.type
_entity_poly.pdbx_seq_one_letter_code
_entity_poly.pdbx_strand_id
1 'polypeptide(L)'
;MVRVVWPGWWFGLLVGFGTPVAAQANVAPPRIELKENYPNPFFPTTTIPFLISQEVCARGHQPVVSLKIYNVLVQVVAIPVLTNGSGPRPGAERLDSLRLRCGEYHAFWDGKYLDGRGEATSGVYYYQLTVDGERFTRKMIAQKKVTSQQ
;
A
#
# COMPACT_ATOMS: atom_id res chain seq x y z
N MET A 1 72.15 3.75 -55.85
CA MET A 1 71.24 4.69 -55.15
C MET A 1 69.93 3.94 -54.85
N VAL A 2 69.80 3.51 -53.63
CA VAL A 2 68.62 2.74 -53.18
C VAL A 2 67.78 3.68 -52.30
N ARG A 3 66.55 3.95 -52.71
CA ARG A 3 65.56 4.71 -51.92
C ARG A 3 64.71 3.73 -51.09
N VAL A 4 64.87 3.79 -49.81
CA VAL A 4 64.03 3.05 -48.84
C VAL A 4 62.79 3.88 -48.59
N VAL A 5 61.61 3.33 -48.89
CA VAL A 5 60.28 3.89 -48.57
C VAL A 5 59.77 3.20 -47.31
N TRP A 6 59.50 3.98 -46.27
CA TRP A 6 58.89 3.50 -45.05
C TRP A 6 57.37 3.55 -45.14
N PRO A 7 56.64 2.48 -44.83
CA PRO A 7 55.19 2.56 -44.69
C PRO A 7 54.81 3.04 -43.30
N GLY A 8 54.08 4.16 -43.22
CA GLY A 8 53.52 4.66 -41.96
C GLY A 8 52.44 3.75 -41.44
N TRP A 9 52.60 3.29 -40.22
CA TRP A 9 51.59 2.57 -39.48
C TRP A 9 50.68 3.58 -38.79
N TRP A 10 49.44 3.71 -39.25
CA TRP A 10 48.41 4.44 -38.56
C TRP A 10 47.78 3.49 -37.53
N PHE A 11 48.11 3.66 -36.26
CA PHE A 11 47.37 3.08 -35.18
C PHE A 11 46.09 3.89 -34.97
N GLY A 12 44.97 3.41 -35.48
CA GLY A 12 43.66 3.94 -35.13
C GLY A 12 43.26 3.51 -33.70
N LEU A 13 43.25 4.46 -32.78
CA LEU A 13 42.74 4.26 -31.40
C LEU A 13 41.22 4.23 -31.46
N LEU A 14 40.63 3.03 -31.46
CA LEU A 14 39.18 2.86 -31.23
C LEU A 14 38.88 3.08 -29.77
N VAL A 15 38.46 4.30 -29.44
CA VAL A 15 37.85 4.61 -28.12
C VAL A 15 36.44 4.03 -28.11
N GLY A 16 36.28 2.85 -27.54
CA GLY A 16 35.01 2.25 -27.29
C GLY A 16 34.25 3.02 -26.21
N PHE A 17 33.23 3.81 -26.60
CA PHE A 17 32.26 4.37 -25.67
C PHE A 17 31.38 3.23 -25.15
N GLY A 18 31.78 2.62 -24.03
CA GLY A 18 30.94 1.73 -23.27
C GLY A 18 29.78 2.52 -22.69
N THR A 19 28.55 2.32 -23.21
CA THR A 19 27.34 2.85 -22.59
C THR A 19 27.19 2.24 -21.19
N PRO A 20 27.01 3.04 -20.12
CA PRO A 20 26.71 2.48 -18.82
C PRO A 20 25.35 1.76 -18.90
N VAL A 21 25.35 0.44 -18.75
CA VAL A 21 24.15 -0.32 -18.49
C VAL A 21 23.69 0.10 -17.10
N ALA A 22 22.62 0.89 -17.05
CA ALA A 22 21.97 1.21 -15.78
C ALA A 22 21.49 -0.12 -15.16
N ALA A 23 22.13 -0.54 -14.09
CA ALA A 23 21.68 -1.66 -13.29
C ALA A 23 20.29 -1.29 -12.73
N GLN A 24 19.23 -1.89 -13.28
CA GLN A 24 17.90 -1.81 -12.71
C GLN A 24 17.97 -2.52 -11.35
N ALA A 25 17.88 -1.74 -10.28
CA ALA A 25 17.75 -2.27 -8.94
C ALA A 25 16.46 -3.12 -8.92
N ASN A 26 16.64 -4.43 -8.81
CA ASN A 26 15.52 -5.37 -8.67
C ASN A 26 15.00 -5.22 -7.23
N VAL A 27 14.07 -4.26 -7.03
CA VAL A 27 13.42 -4.05 -5.74
C VAL A 27 12.52 -5.25 -5.51
N ALA A 28 12.85 -6.07 -4.52
CA ALA A 28 12.00 -7.18 -4.13
C ALA A 28 10.60 -6.67 -3.78
N PRO A 29 9.53 -7.37 -4.16
CA PRO A 29 8.17 -6.97 -3.83
C PRO A 29 8.00 -6.87 -2.30
N PRO A 30 7.22 -5.91 -1.81
CA PRO A 30 7.01 -5.74 -0.38
C PRO A 30 6.36 -6.99 0.22
N ARG A 31 6.85 -7.40 1.39
CA ARG A 31 6.28 -8.55 2.12
C ARG A 31 4.86 -8.27 2.61
N ILE A 32 4.59 -7.02 2.97
CA ILE A 32 3.29 -6.51 3.39
C ILE A 32 3.08 -5.19 2.66
N GLU A 33 1.94 -5.05 2.00
CA GLU A 33 1.57 -3.84 1.28
C GLU A 33 0.22 -3.33 1.77
N LEU A 34 0.21 -2.14 2.36
CA LEU A 34 -1.01 -1.40 2.64
C LEU A 34 -1.28 -0.48 1.45
N LYS A 35 -2.34 -0.75 0.70
CA LYS A 35 -2.70 0.00 -0.50
C LYS A 35 -3.50 1.26 -0.16
N GLU A 36 -3.69 2.12 -1.15
CA GLU A 36 -4.52 3.29 -1.02
C GLU A 36 -6.00 2.90 -0.93
N ASN A 37 -6.74 3.57 -0.03
CA ASN A 37 -8.17 3.34 0.11
C ASN A 37 -8.95 3.92 -1.08
N TYR A 38 -10.08 3.31 -1.41
CA TYR A 38 -10.96 3.81 -2.46
C TYR A 38 -12.43 3.73 -2.06
N PRO A 39 -13.21 4.77 -2.40
CA PRO A 39 -12.77 6.07 -2.92
C PRO A 39 -11.92 6.86 -1.92
N ASN A 40 -11.07 7.77 -2.41
CA ASN A 40 -10.34 8.76 -1.64
C ASN A 40 -10.28 10.08 -2.46
N PRO A 41 -10.95 11.16 -2.07
CA PRO A 41 -11.78 11.30 -0.87
C PRO A 41 -12.99 10.38 -0.83
N PHE A 42 -13.42 9.99 0.38
CA PHE A 42 -14.55 9.09 0.59
C PHE A 42 -15.73 9.78 1.26
N PHE A 43 -16.93 9.28 0.99
CA PHE A 43 -18.17 9.58 1.73
C PHE A 43 -19.29 8.66 1.30
N PRO A 44 -20.00 8.05 2.24
CA PRO A 44 -19.63 7.83 3.65
C PRO A 44 -18.65 6.66 3.81
N THR A 45 -18.52 5.81 2.78
CA THR A 45 -17.83 4.52 2.85
C THR A 45 -16.51 4.52 2.11
N THR A 46 -15.60 3.64 2.52
CA THR A 46 -14.35 3.39 1.80
C THR A 46 -13.88 1.95 2.00
N THR A 47 -13.12 1.45 1.04
CA THR A 47 -12.46 0.15 1.08
C THR A 47 -10.95 0.35 1.16
N ILE A 48 -10.30 -0.42 2.01
CA ILE A 48 -8.87 -0.39 2.25
C ILE A 48 -8.29 -1.74 1.84
N PRO A 49 -7.61 -1.83 0.67
CA PRO A 49 -6.97 -3.08 0.25
C PRO A 49 -5.60 -3.22 0.91
N PHE A 50 -5.20 -4.47 1.18
CA PHE A 50 -3.85 -4.79 1.62
C PHE A 50 -3.45 -6.20 1.15
N LEU A 51 -2.15 -6.42 1.05
CA LEU A 51 -1.55 -7.68 0.64
C LEU A 51 -0.61 -8.19 1.73
N ILE A 52 -0.70 -9.47 2.02
CA ILE A 52 0.28 -10.22 2.83
C ILE A 52 0.92 -11.25 1.90
N SER A 53 2.22 -11.12 1.62
CA SER A 53 2.91 -12.01 0.69
C SER A 53 3.11 -13.40 1.29
N GLN A 54 3.31 -14.41 0.43
CA GLN A 54 3.51 -15.79 0.85
C GLN A 54 4.74 -15.99 1.74
N GLU A 55 5.71 -15.09 1.67
CA GLU A 55 6.92 -15.13 2.51
C GLU A 55 6.60 -14.95 3.99
N VAL A 56 5.57 -14.15 4.32
CA VAL A 56 5.13 -13.94 5.71
C VAL A 56 4.54 -15.22 6.29
N CYS A 57 3.88 -16.04 5.46
CA CYS A 57 3.25 -17.30 5.87
C CYS A 57 4.16 -18.52 5.73
N ALA A 58 5.46 -18.33 5.60
CA ALA A 58 6.40 -19.43 5.49
C ALA A 58 6.23 -20.42 6.66
N ARG A 59 6.36 -21.72 6.38
CA ARG A 59 6.24 -22.80 7.36
C ARG A 59 4.87 -22.89 8.05
N GLY A 60 3.80 -22.42 7.38
CA GLY A 60 2.44 -22.48 7.92
C GLY A 60 2.11 -21.38 8.95
N HIS A 61 2.95 -20.35 9.07
CA HIS A 61 2.67 -19.21 9.92
C HIS A 61 1.39 -18.49 9.47
N GLN A 62 0.57 -18.08 10.42
CA GLN A 62 -0.62 -17.25 10.19
C GLN A 62 -0.44 -15.94 10.97
N PRO A 63 -0.12 -14.83 10.29
CA PRO A 63 0.12 -13.57 10.95
C PRO A 63 -1.12 -13.05 11.65
N VAL A 64 -0.90 -12.37 12.77
CA VAL A 64 -1.94 -11.64 13.52
C VAL A 64 -2.08 -10.25 12.92
N VAL A 65 -3.28 -9.93 12.45
CA VAL A 65 -3.55 -8.72 11.67
C VAL A 65 -4.61 -7.87 12.34
N SER A 66 -4.34 -6.57 12.42
CA SER A 66 -5.30 -5.55 12.87
C SER A 66 -5.28 -4.35 11.91
N LEU A 67 -6.43 -3.74 11.68
CA LEU A 67 -6.54 -2.49 10.95
C LEU A 67 -7.38 -1.50 11.76
N LYS A 68 -6.79 -0.37 12.12
CA LYS A 68 -7.44 0.67 12.93
C LYS A 68 -7.44 2.00 12.21
N ILE A 69 -8.53 2.75 12.37
CA ILE A 69 -8.67 4.10 11.82
C ILE A 69 -8.58 5.10 12.96
N TYR A 70 -7.79 6.15 12.72
CA TYR A 70 -7.48 7.19 13.68
C TYR A 70 -7.91 8.56 13.17
N ASN A 71 -8.34 9.41 14.05
CA ASN A 71 -8.48 10.85 13.78
C ASN A 71 -7.12 11.57 13.93
N VAL A 72 -7.10 12.88 13.69
CA VAL A 72 -5.88 13.73 13.82
C VAL A 72 -5.33 13.82 15.24
N LEU A 73 -6.13 13.47 16.26
CA LEU A 73 -5.72 13.39 17.66
C LEU A 73 -5.16 12.00 18.03
N VAL A 74 -4.94 11.14 17.04
CA VAL A 74 -4.43 9.76 17.20
C VAL A 74 -5.35 8.88 18.07
N GLN A 75 -6.64 9.18 18.08
CA GLN A 75 -7.65 8.37 18.74
C GLN A 75 -8.22 7.36 17.75
N VAL A 76 -8.37 6.10 18.16
CA VAL A 76 -9.02 5.06 17.35
C VAL A 76 -10.51 5.41 17.22
N VAL A 77 -10.95 5.65 16.01
CA VAL A 77 -12.35 6.00 15.72
C VAL A 77 -13.13 4.86 15.08
N ALA A 78 -12.44 3.92 14.42
CA ALA A 78 -13.10 2.76 13.82
C ALA A 78 -12.14 1.57 13.66
N ILE A 79 -12.74 0.38 13.56
CA ILE A 79 -12.08 -0.86 13.18
C ILE A 79 -12.88 -1.42 12.00
N PRO A 80 -12.31 -1.39 10.78
CA PRO A 80 -12.94 -1.91 9.57
C PRO A 80 -13.27 -3.40 9.66
N VAL A 81 -14.19 -3.85 8.84
CA VAL A 81 -14.54 -5.26 8.71
C VAL A 81 -13.93 -5.87 7.45
N LEU A 82 -13.57 -7.14 7.50
CA LEU A 82 -13.12 -7.86 6.31
C LEU A 82 -14.27 -8.06 5.33
N THR A 83 -13.97 -7.89 4.04
CA THR A 83 -14.90 -8.15 2.94
C THR A 83 -14.22 -8.93 1.82
N ASN A 84 -15.02 -9.54 0.96
CA ASN A 84 -14.53 -10.25 -0.23
C ASN A 84 -14.59 -9.37 -1.50
N GLY A 85 -14.55 -8.04 -1.34
CA GLY A 85 -14.67 -7.09 -2.44
C GLY A 85 -16.10 -6.72 -2.85
N SER A 86 -17.12 -7.42 -2.35
CA SER A 86 -18.54 -7.17 -2.68
C SER A 86 -19.30 -6.39 -1.60
N GLY A 87 -18.57 -5.71 -0.70
CA GLY A 87 -19.14 -5.00 0.44
C GLY A 87 -19.27 -5.86 1.71
N PRO A 88 -19.72 -5.26 2.83
CA PRO A 88 -19.81 -5.96 4.11
C PRO A 88 -20.98 -6.97 4.06
N ARG A 89 -20.74 -8.16 4.59
CA ARG A 89 -21.77 -9.18 4.80
C ARG A 89 -22.29 -9.10 6.24
N PRO A 90 -23.54 -9.51 6.51
CA PRO A 90 -24.00 -9.69 7.88
C PRO A 90 -23.03 -10.64 8.63
N GLY A 91 -22.55 -10.20 9.79
CA GLY A 91 -21.58 -10.96 10.58
C GLY A 91 -20.13 -10.85 10.11
N ALA A 92 -19.79 -9.91 9.22
CA ALA A 92 -18.40 -9.66 8.84
C ALA A 92 -17.54 -9.34 10.07
N GLU A 93 -16.39 -10.00 10.17
CA GLU A 93 -15.51 -9.90 11.32
C GLU A 93 -14.70 -8.61 11.26
N ARG A 94 -14.61 -7.91 12.41
CA ARG A 94 -13.76 -6.74 12.55
C ARG A 94 -12.29 -7.15 12.49
N LEU A 95 -11.50 -6.39 11.76
CA LEU A 95 -10.07 -6.66 11.59
C LEU A 95 -9.29 -6.20 12.83
N ASP A 96 -9.48 -6.92 13.93
CA ASP A 96 -8.79 -6.68 15.19
C ASP A 96 -8.19 -7.98 15.73
N SER A 97 -6.88 -8.12 15.62
CA SER A 97 -6.11 -9.28 16.06
C SER A 97 -6.53 -10.62 15.42
N LEU A 98 -6.92 -10.57 14.15
CA LEU A 98 -7.30 -11.78 13.41
C LEU A 98 -6.08 -12.52 12.88
N ARG A 99 -6.12 -13.86 12.94
CA ARG A 99 -5.15 -14.71 12.26
C ARG A 99 -5.58 -14.92 10.82
N LEU A 100 -4.78 -14.39 9.89
CA LEU A 100 -5.07 -14.47 8.47
C LEU A 100 -4.07 -15.39 7.75
N ARG A 101 -4.49 -15.92 6.61
CA ARG A 101 -3.58 -16.55 5.65
C ARG A 101 -2.93 -15.45 4.80
N CYS A 102 -1.88 -15.82 4.06
CA CYS A 102 -1.35 -14.89 3.07
C CYS A 102 -2.28 -14.75 1.88
N GLY A 103 -2.34 -13.55 1.31
CA GLY A 103 -3.22 -13.21 0.22
C GLY A 103 -3.57 -11.73 0.19
N GLU A 104 -4.44 -11.40 -0.74
CA GLU A 104 -5.00 -10.06 -0.88
C GLU A 104 -6.32 -9.97 -0.12
N TYR A 105 -6.50 -8.87 0.62
CA TYR A 105 -7.64 -8.60 1.46
C TYR A 105 -8.21 -7.21 1.23
N HIS A 106 -9.50 -7.07 1.52
CA HIS A 106 -10.21 -5.81 1.47
C HIS A 106 -10.88 -5.58 2.82
N ALA A 107 -10.59 -4.47 3.46
CA ALA A 107 -11.28 -4.04 4.67
C ALA A 107 -12.24 -2.90 4.33
N PHE A 108 -13.45 -2.96 4.85
CA PHE A 108 -14.50 -1.99 4.57
C PHE A 108 -14.81 -1.16 5.82
N TRP A 109 -14.92 0.14 5.63
CA TRP A 109 -15.41 1.07 6.64
C TRP A 109 -16.66 1.79 6.13
N ASP A 110 -17.72 1.74 6.93
CA ASP A 110 -19.00 2.38 6.63
C ASP A 110 -19.05 3.87 6.99
N GLY A 111 -17.95 4.43 7.48
CA GLY A 111 -17.84 5.81 7.92
C GLY A 111 -18.34 6.06 9.33
N LYS A 112 -18.86 5.04 10.04
CA LYS A 112 -19.34 5.21 11.40
C LYS A 112 -18.25 5.03 12.44
N TYR A 113 -18.41 5.76 13.54
CA TYR A 113 -17.50 5.62 14.68
C TYR A 113 -17.82 4.38 15.53
N LEU A 114 -16.81 3.87 16.22
CA LEU A 114 -16.92 2.69 17.08
C LEU A 114 -17.99 2.82 18.18
N ASP A 115 -18.15 4.03 18.71
CA ASP A 115 -19.10 4.33 19.77
C ASP A 115 -20.56 4.43 19.29
N GLY A 116 -20.77 4.32 17.97
CA GLY A 116 -22.08 4.43 17.32
C GLY A 116 -22.70 5.84 17.39
N ARG A 117 -21.96 6.84 17.87
CA ARG A 117 -22.50 8.18 18.11
C ARG A 117 -22.38 9.13 16.93
N GLY A 118 -21.92 8.65 15.78
CA GLY A 118 -21.80 9.50 14.60
C GLY A 118 -21.07 8.88 13.46
N GLU A 119 -20.94 9.70 12.43
CA GLU A 119 -20.25 9.37 11.17
C GLU A 119 -19.04 10.26 11.02
N ALA A 120 -18.09 9.81 10.19
CA ALA A 120 -16.90 10.57 9.86
C ALA A 120 -17.25 11.96 9.33
N THR A 121 -16.72 12.98 9.98
CA THR A 121 -16.81 14.37 9.51
C THR A 121 -15.77 14.61 8.43
N SER A 122 -15.99 15.65 7.59
CA SER A 122 -14.98 16.06 6.61
C SER A 122 -13.65 16.35 7.30
N GLY A 123 -12.57 15.78 6.79
CA GLY A 123 -11.26 15.94 7.38
C GLY A 123 -10.30 14.82 7.04
N VAL A 124 -9.15 14.84 7.71
CA VAL A 124 -8.07 13.87 7.54
C VAL A 124 -8.21 12.77 8.59
N TYR A 125 -8.08 11.54 8.12
CA TYR A 125 -7.97 10.34 8.93
C TYR A 125 -6.73 9.56 8.54
N TYR A 126 -6.27 8.71 9.44
CA TYR A 126 -5.17 7.79 9.20
C TYR A 126 -5.67 6.36 9.42
N TYR A 127 -5.26 5.44 8.58
CA TYR A 127 -5.47 4.03 8.80
C TYR A 127 -4.15 3.30 8.95
N GLN A 128 -4.08 2.43 9.93
CA GLN A 128 -2.87 1.70 10.28
C GLN A 128 -3.15 0.21 10.28
N LEU A 129 -2.44 -0.50 9.39
CA LEU A 129 -2.37 -1.95 9.36
C LEU A 129 -1.23 -2.39 10.28
N THR A 130 -1.50 -3.35 11.14
CA THR A 130 -0.50 -4.01 11.98
C THR A 130 -0.49 -5.50 11.64
N VAL A 131 0.67 -6.04 11.29
CA VAL A 131 0.88 -7.45 10.97
C VAL A 131 2.04 -7.96 11.81
N ASP A 132 1.77 -8.88 12.74
CA ASP A 132 2.76 -9.40 13.71
C ASP A 132 3.55 -8.29 14.45
N GLY A 133 2.91 -7.14 14.70
CA GLY A 133 3.51 -5.98 15.36
C GLY A 133 4.18 -4.98 14.41
N GLU A 134 4.43 -5.32 13.16
CA GLU A 134 4.89 -4.37 12.15
C GLU A 134 3.75 -3.46 11.69
N ARG A 135 4.01 -2.14 11.57
CA ARG A 135 2.98 -1.13 11.36
C ARG A 135 3.16 -0.40 10.04
N PHE A 136 2.06 -0.31 9.30
CA PHE A 136 1.97 0.42 8.02
C PHE A 136 0.85 1.44 8.14
N THR A 137 1.15 2.72 7.88
CA THR A 137 0.17 3.80 8.04
C THR A 137 0.01 4.58 6.76
N ARG A 138 -1.24 4.91 6.43
CA ARG A 138 -1.59 5.79 5.31
C ARG A 138 -2.64 6.82 5.74
N LYS A 139 -2.72 7.90 4.96
CA LYS A 139 -3.67 8.98 5.11
C LYS A 139 -4.86 8.79 4.17
N MET A 140 -6.05 9.17 4.61
CA MET A 140 -7.25 9.27 3.78
C MET A 140 -8.04 10.54 4.11
N ILE A 141 -8.92 10.95 3.20
CA ILE A 141 -9.70 12.18 3.31
C ILE A 141 -11.18 11.83 3.27
N ALA A 142 -11.91 12.19 4.34
CA ALA A 142 -13.36 12.18 4.33
C ALA A 142 -13.87 13.51 3.79
N GLN A 143 -14.83 13.47 2.86
CA GLN A 143 -15.40 14.67 2.27
C GLN A 143 -16.90 14.54 2.14
N LYS A 144 -17.63 15.14 3.07
CA LYS A 144 -19.09 15.22 3.00
C LYS A 144 -19.51 16.08 1.82
N LYS A 145 -20.36 15.59 0.93
CA LYS A 145 -20.93 16.42 -0.14
C LYS A 145 -21.81 17.48 0.50
N VAL A 146 -21.48 18.74 0.30
CA VAL A 146 -22.41 19.85 0.59
C VAL A 146 -23.46 19.83 -0.50
N THR A 147 -24.67 19.39 -0.16
CA THR A 147 -25.82 19.56 -1.05
C THR A 147 -26.19 21.05 -0.97
N SER A 148 -25.79 21.84 -1.96
CA SER A 148 -26.33 23.19 -2.12
C SER A 148 -27.82 23.03 -2.44
N GLN A 149 -28.66 23.35 -1.47
CA GLN A 149 -30.08 23.55 -1.71
C GLN A 149 -30.19 24.89 -2.46
N GLN A 150 -30.62 24.83 -3.73
CA GLN A 150 -31.16 25.96 -4.46
C GLN A 150 -32.62 26.14 -4.10
#